data_c297a3ebba5af3c09180b1441d390372
#
_entry.id   c297a3ebba5af3c09180b1441d390372
#
_cell.length_a   1.000
_cell.length_b   1.000
_cell.length_c   1.000
_cell.angle_alpha   90.00
_cell.angle_beta   90.00
_cell.angle_gamma   90.00
#
_symmetry.space_group_name_H-M   'P 1'
#
loop_
_entity.id
_entity.type
_entity.pdbx_description
1 polymer ?
#
loop_
_entity_poly.entity_id
_entity_poly.type
_entity_poly.pdbx_seq_one_letter_code
_entity_poly.pdbx_strand_id
1 'polypeptide(L)'
;RMTAIGATIETDDVANMYATIPGSDPGAKRIVMASHVDSVKNGGNYDGILGVMSAMEVLETVVEQNIPHKHPLTAMIWTNEEGSLYPPAMMCSGIVCYDYLPEDIRQKFKYEDMLATKSMLDPTKTFGEALDKSGFKGERKNRISPEKYQYMFETHIEQGPILEDN
;
A
#
# COMPACT_ATOMS: atom_id res chain seq x y z
N ARG A 1 -3.55 -15.75 4.76
CA ARG A 1 -2.18 -16.19 4.49
C ARG A 1 -1.23 -15.57 5.53
N MET A 2 -1.04 -14.28 5.55
CA MET A 2 -0.01 -13.61 6.39
C MET A 2 -0.13 -13.92 7.90
N THR A 3 -1.32 -13.93 8.46
CA THR A 3 -1.53 -14.32 9.86
C THR A 3 -1.12 -15.77 10.17
N ALA A 4 -1.26 -16.67 9.19
CA ALA A 4 -0.89 -18.07 9.34
C ALA A 4 0.62 -18.29 9.48
N ILE A 5 1.45 -17.38 8.95
CA ILE A 5 2.90 -17.40 9.09
C ILE A 5 3.39 -16.55 10.28
N GLY A 6 2.48 -16.05 11.12
CA GLY A 6 2.81 -15.25 12.29
C GLY A 6 3.07 -13.75 12.03
N ALA A 7 2.69 -13.24 10.85
CA ALA A 7 2.80 -11.82 10.58
C ALA A 7 1.80 -11.00 11.41
N THR A 8 2.26 -9.87 11.94
CA THR A 8 1.38 -8.85 12.54
C THR A 8 0.72 -8.05 11.44
N ILE A 9 -0.60 -7.88 11.52
CA ILE A 9 -1.39 -7.10 10.57
C ILE A 9 -1.76 -5.76 11.20
N GLU A 10 -1.42 -4.69 10.53
CA GLU A 10 -1.76 -3.31 10.91
C GLU A 10 -2.43 -2.61 9.73
N THR A 11 -3.25 -1.61 10.02
CA THR A 11 -3.78 -0.67 9.02
C THR A 11 -3.56 0.76 9.50
N ASP A 12 -3.42 1.69 8.56
CA ASP A 12 -3.37 3.11 8.88
C ASP A 12 -4.74 3.81 8.69
N ASP A 13 -4.78 5.10 8.94
CA ASP A 13 -6.00 5.90 8.91
C ASP A 13 -6.57 6.18 7.52
N VAL A 14 -5.92 5.66 6.46
CA VAL A 14 -6.43 5.61 5.08
C VAL A 14 -6.52 4.18 4.56
N ALA A 15 -6.51 3.20 5.50
CA ALA A 15 -6.65 1.78 5.25
C ALA A 15 -5.53 1.14 4.42
N ASN A 16 -4.36 1.76 4.27
CA ASN A 16 -3.21 1.02 3.78
C ASN A 16 -2.91 -0.12 4.76
N MET A 17 -2.61 -1.29 4.23
CA MET A 17 -2.48 -2.51 5.02
C MET A 17 -1.03 -2.98 5.08
N TYR A 18 -0.57 -3.41 6.25
CA TYR A 18 0.80 -3.84 6.51
C TYR A 18 0.79 -5.22 7.15
N ALA A 19 1.47 -6.18 6.56
CA ALA A 19 1.73 -7.50 7.12
C ALA A 19 3.23 -7.62 7.42
N THR A 20 3.63 -7.67 8.68
CA THR A 20 5.03 -7.60 9.09
C THR A 20 5.46 -8.86 9.83
N ILE A 21 6.56 -9.49 9.39
CA ILE A 21 7.28 -10.51 10.15
C ILE A 21 8.50 -9.87 10.84
N PRO A 22 8.81 -10.26 12.11
CA PRO A 22 9.91 -9.65 12.85
C PRO A 22 11.26 -10.09 12.28
N GLY A 23 12.25 -9.18 12.32
CA GLY A 23 13.65 -9.52 12.09
C GLY A 23 14.38 -9.85 13.41
N SER A 24 15.64 -10.22 13.32
CA SER A 24 16.48 -10.49 14.50
C SER A 24 16.87 -9.24 15.28
N ASP A 25 16.76 -8.05 14.70
CA ASP A 25 17.02 -6.76 15.34
C ASP A 25 15.70 -5.94 15.42
N PRO A 26 15.08 -5.88 16.62
CA PRO A 26 13.81 -5.13 16.79
C PRO A 26 13.95 -3.61 16.56
N GLY A 27 15.18 -3.07 16.65
CA GLY A 27 15.48 -1.66 16.39
C GLY A 27 15.76 -1.34 14.93
N ALA A 28 15.87 -2.34 14.07
CA ALA A 28 16.12 -2.12 12.65
C ALA A 28 14.87 -1.58 11.92
N LYS A 29 15.06 -0.65 11.00
CA LYS A 29 13.99 -0.19 10.11
C LYS A 29 13.48 -1.33 9.23
N ARG A 30 12.20 -1.29 8.87
CA ARG A 30 11.56 -2.30 8.00
C ARG A 30 12.12 -2.27 6.59
N ILE A 31 12.15 -3.42 5.92
CA ILE A 31 12.21 -3.52 4.45
C ILE A 31 10.80 -3.79 3.98
N VAL A 32 10.30 -2.97 3.07
CA VAL A 32 8.91 -2.97 2.62
C VAL A 32 8.83 -3.41 1.17
N MET A 33 7.91 -4.31 0.89
CA MET A 33 7.50 -4.68 -0.47
C MET A 33 6.04 -4.26 -0.60
N ALA A 34 5.76 -3.30 -1.47
CA ALA A 34 4.45 -2.67 -1.60
C ALA A 34 3.89 -2.83 -3.00
N SER A 35 2.58 -2.88 -3.12
CA SER A 35 1.81 -2.66 -4.35
C SER A 35 0.34 -2.46 -3.99
N HIS A 36 -0.61 -2.66 -4.92
CA HIS A 36 -2.04 -2.43 -4.74
C HIS A 36 -2.88 -3.63 -5.21
N VAL A 37 -4.17 -3.62 -4.87
CA VAL A 37 -5.14 -4.67 -5.26
C VAL A 37 -6.37 -4.09 -5.96
N ASP A 38 -6.56 -2.78 -5.92
CA ASP A 38 -7.59 -2.12 -6.71
C ASP A 38 -7.18 -2.05 -8.19
N SER A 39 -8.16 -1.86 -9.07
CA SER A 39 -7.96 -1.92 -10.52
C SER A 39 -8.86 -0.91 -11.22
N VAL A 40 -8.46 -0.52 -12.43
CA VAL A 40 -9.32 0.25 -13.34
C VAL A 40 -10.35 -0.64 -14.02
N LYS A 41 -11.40 -0.03 -14.57
CA LYS A 41 -12.37 -0.75 -15.41
C LYS A 41 -11.66 -1.37 -16.62
N ASN A 42 -11.80 -2.68 -16.79
CA ASN A 42 -11.09 -3.47 -17.80
C ASN A 42 -9.55 -3.45 -17.64
N GLY A 43 -9.06 -3.28 -16.41
CA GLY A 43 -7.63 -3.33 -16.09
C GLY A 43 -7.02 -4.71 -16.30
N GLY A 44 -5.70 -4.75 -16.35
CA GLY A 44 -4.93 -6.00 -16.47
C GLY A 44 -5.05 -6.86 -15.19
N ASN A 45 -5.01 -8.18 -15.38
CA ASN A 45 -5.13 -9.13 -14.26
C ASN A 45 -3.91 -9.15 -13.34
N TYR A 46 -2.80 -8.56 -13.75
CA TYR A 46 -1.53 -8.55 -13.01
C TYR A 46 -1.18 -7.19 -12.42
N ASP A 47 -1.92 -6.15 -12.83
CA ASP A 47 -1.66 -4.79 -12.35
C ASP A 47 -1.88 -4.68 -10.84
N GLY A 48 -0.85 -4.26 -10.14
CA GLY A 48 -0.78 -4.20 -8.68
C GLY A 48 -0.74 -5.56 -7.98
N ILE A 49 -1.67 -6.46 -8.33
CA ILE A 49 -1.80 -7.76 -7.65
C ILE A 49 -0.53 -8.63 -7.77
N LEU A 50 0.22 -8.55 -8.87
CA LEU A 50 1.49 -9.24 -9.02
C LEU A 50 2.46 -8.83 -7.92
N GLY A 51 2.58 -7.53 -7.64
CA GLY A 51 3.46 -7.01 -6.60
C GLY A 51 3.04 -7.45 -5.20
N VAL A 52 1.74 -7.43 -4.92
CA VAL A 52 1.20 -7.89 -3.62
C VAL A 52 1.47 -9.39 -3.42
N MET A 53 1.18 -10.21 -4.43
CA MET A 53 1.41 -11.66 -4.34
C MET A 53 2.90 -11.98 -4.22
N SER A 54 3.77 -11.28 -4.95
CA SER A 54 5.22 -11.42 -4.82
C SER A 54 5.71 -11.07 -3.42
N ALA A 55 5.22 -9.97 -2.84
CA ALA A 55 5.56 -9.58 -1.48
C ALA A 55 5.14 -10.63 -0.45
N MET A 56 3.92 -11.16 -0.58
CA MET A 56 3.43 -12.22 0.32
C MET A 56 4.24 -13.51 0.19
N GLU A 57 4.59 -13.89 -1.03
CA GLU A 57 5.39 -15.11 -1.31
C GLU A 57 6.80 -14.99 -0.71
N VAL A 58 7.41 -13.81 -0.78
CA VAL A 58 8.71 -13.56 -0.13
C VAL A 58 8.62 -13.76 1.38
N LEU A 59 7.59 -13.22 2.05
CA LEU A 59 7.41 -13.39 3.49
C LEU A 59 7.19 -14.86 3.87
N GLU A 60 6.35 -15.57 3.11
CA GLU A 60 6.10 -17.00 3.32
C GLU A 60 7.37 -17.82 3.14
N THR A 61 8.10 -17.60 2.06
CA THR A 61 9.37 -18.29 1.78
C THR A 61 10.40 -18.06 2.90
N VAL A 62 10.55 -16.83 3.37
CA VAL A 62 11.47 -16.48 4.47
C VAL A 62 11.12 -17.25 5.74
N VAL A 63 9.84 -17.33 6.10
CA VAL A 63 9.38 -18.03 7.30
C VAL A 63 9.50 -19.54 7.12
N GLU A 64 9.02 -20.11 6.03
CA GLU A 64 9.01 -21.56 5.78
C GLU A 64 10.42 -22.16 5.69
N GLN A 65 11.34 -21.41 5.10
CA GLN A 65 12.74 -21.85 4.95
C GLN A 65 13.64 -21.39 6.09
N ASN A 66 13.09 -20.71 7.11
CA ASN A 66 13.85 -20.17 8.25
C ASN A 66 15.04 -19.31 7.79
N ILE A 67 14.87 -18.44 6.79
CA ILE A 67 15.93 -17.59 6.25
C ILE A 67 16.28 -16.51 7.28
N PRO A 68 17.54 -16.46 7.79
CA PRO A 68 17.94 -15.43 8.74
C PRO A 68 17.87 -14.03 8.11
N HIS A 69 17.25 -13.07 8.82
CA HIS A 69 17.19 -11.69 8.38
C HIS A 69 17.24 -10.73 9.58
N LYS A 70 17.90 -9.60 9.38
CA LYS A 70 18.10 -8.59 10.41
C LYS A 70 16.87 -7.70 10.57
N HIS A 71 16.39 -7.18 9.44
CA HIS A 71 15.31 -6.20 9.39
C HIS A 71 13.93 -6.87 9.46
N PRO A 72 12.92 -6.27 10.12
CA PRO A 72 11.54 -6.69 9.90
C PRO A 72 11.18 -6.56 8.42
N LEU A 73 10.47 -7.56 7.88
CA LEU A 73 10.00 -7.56 6.49
C LEU A 73 8.50 -7.29 6.47
N THR A 74 8.06 -6.42 5.58
CA THR A 74 6.66 -6.00 5.48
C THR A 74 6.15 -6.13 4.05
N ALA A 75 5.08 -6.90 3.86
CA ALA A 75 4.25 -6.79 2.67
C ALA A 75 3.20 -5.70 2.92
N MET A 76 3.05 -4.76 1.98
CA MET A 76 2.17 -3.61 2.12
C MET A 76 1.22 -3.51 0.93
N ILE A 77 -0.02 -3.12 1.21
CA ILE A 77 -1.03 -2.85 0.18
C ILE A 77 -1.43 -1.38 0.28
N TRP A 78 -1.24 -0.65 -0.83
CA TRP A 78 -1.77 0.70 -1.00
C TRP A 78 -3.27 0.64 -1.26
N THR A 79 -4.04 1.52 -0.62
CA THR A 79 -5.48 1.67 -0.83
C THR A 79 -5.74 2.75 -1.86
N ASN A 80 -6.68 2.50 -2.79
CA ASN A 80 -7.12 3.44 -3.83
C ASN A 80 -5.92 4.01 -4.62
N GLU A 81 -5.07 3.11 -5.10
CA GLU A 81 -3.90 3.47 -5.90
C GLU A 81 -4.33 3.98 -7.27
N GLU A 82 -5.22 3.26 -7.95
CA GLU A 82 -5.72 3.55 -9.29
C GLU A 82 -6.67 4.77 -9.36
N GLY A 83 -7.30 5.13 -8.25
CA GLY A 83 -8.26 6.23 -8.20
C GLY A 83 -9.52 6.03 -9.03
N SER A 84 -9.80 4.82 -9.48
CA SER A 84 -10.93 4.50 -10.37
C SER A 84 -12.28 4.87 -9.79
N LEU A 85 -12.45 4.64 -8.49
CA LEU A 85 -13.69 4.91 -7.76
C LEU A 85 -13.65 6.26 -7.06
N TYR A 86 -12.54 6.63 -6.50
CA TYR A 86 -12.30 7.89 -5.79
C TYR A 86 -11.02 8.55 -6.33
N PRO A 87 -11.11 9.46 -7.34
CA PRO A 87 -9.92 10.14 -7.86
C PRO A 87 -9.30 11.08 -6.81
N PRO A 88 -8.01 11.41 -6.91
CA PRO A 88 -7.07 11.00 -7.97
C PRO A 88 -6.46 9.62 -7.73
N ALA A 89 -5.75 9.10 -8.73
CA ALA A 89 -4.83 7.97 -8.52
C ALA A 89 -3.75 8.31 -7.48
N MET A 90 -3.14 7.27 -6.90
CA MET A 90 -2.15 7.39 -5.82
C MET A 90 -2.69 8.14 -4.58
N MET A 91 -4.01 8.12 -4.35
CA MET A 91 -4.63 8.92 -3.30
C MET A 91 -4.01 8.63 -1.92
N CYS A 92 -4.01 7.38 -1.48
CA CYS A 92 -3.59 7.05 -0.12
C CYS A 92 -2.08 7.09 0.06
N SER A 93 -1.29 6.76 -0.97
CA SER A 93 0.16 6.97 -0.94
C SER A 93 0.50 8.47 -0.92
N GLY A 94 -0.20 9.29 -1.70
CA GLY A 94 -0.04 10.75 -1.69
C GLY A 94 -0.37 11.38 -0.32
N ILE A 95 -1.44 10.93 0.35
CA ILE A 95 -1.78 11.35 1.72
C ILE A 95 -0.65 10.99 2.71
N VAL A 96 -0.12 9.76 2.61
CA VAL A 96 0.95 9.29 3.51
C VAL A 96 2.26 10.04 3.27
N CYS A 97 2.57 10.31 2.01
CA CYS A 97 3.80 10.99 1.61
C CYS A 97 3.68 12.54 1.61
N TYR A 98 2.56 13.10 2.04
CA TYR A 98 2.24 14.53 1.94
C TYR A 98 3.41 15.47 2.30
N ASP A 99 4.03 15.23 3.45
CA ASP A 99 5.10 16.08 3.97
C ASP A 99 6.43 15.96 3.19
N TYR A 100 6.55 14.95 2.33
CA TYR A 100 7.75 14.65 1.53
C TYR A 100 7.60 15.03 0.05
N LEU A 101 6.39 15.41 -0.38
CA LEU A 101 6.10 15.80 -1.76
C LEU A 101 6.40 17.28 -2.00
N PRO A 102 6.80 17.66 -3.24
CA PRO A 102 6.86 19.06 -3.66
C PRO A 102 5.53 19.78 -3.44
N GLU A 103 5.59 21.11 -3.17
CA GLU A 103 4.42 21.89 -2.79
C GLU A 103 3.28 21.84 -3.79
N ASP A 104 3.58 21.91 -5.08
CA ASP A 104 2.61 21.87 -6.19
C ASP A 104 1.92 20.51 -6.32
N ILE A 105 2.60 19.43 -5.94
CA ILE A 105 2.06 18.08 -5.95
C ILE A 105 1.27 17.82 -4.67
N ARG A 106 1.84 18.11 -3.50
CA ARG A 106 1.22 17.77 -2.22
C ARG A 106 -0.13 18.44 -2.01
N GLN A 107 -0.37 19.63 -2.57
CA GLN A 107 -1.66 20.31 -2.47
C GLN A 107 -2.84 19.46 -2.99
N LYS A 108 -2.56 18.50 -3.88
CA LYS A 108 -3.57 17.57 -4.42
C LYS A 108 -3.96 16.48 -3.43
N PHE A 109 -3.15 16.24 -2.38
CA PHE A 109 -3.30 15.11 -1.44
C PHE A 109 -3.56 15.55 0.00
N LYS A 110 -4.16 16.73 0.19
CA LYS A 110 -4.59 17.15 1.52
C LYS A 110 -5.59 16.16 2.08
N TYR A 111 -5.35 15.71 3.29
CA TYR A 111 -6.14 14.66 3.93
C TYR A 111 -7.65 14.93 3.89
N GLU A 112 -8.08 16.13 4.32
CA GLU A 112 -9.49 16.49 4.38
C GLU A 112 -10.14 16.55 2.98
N ASP A 113 -9.42 17.07 1.98
CA ASP A 113 -9.91 17.16 0.61
C ASP A 113 -10.08 15.75 0.00
N MET A 114 -9.13 14.85 0.30
CA MET A 114 -9.20 13.46 -0.16
C MET A 114 -10.37 12.71 0.48
N LEU A 115 -10.60 12.89 1.78
CA LEU A 115 -11.75 12.28 2.45
C LEU A 115 -13.08 12.78 1.88
N ALA A 116 -13.14 14.03 1.42
CA ALA A 116 -14.34 14.64 0.81
C ALA A 116 -14.54 14.24 -0.67
N THR A 117 -13.59 13.53 -1.27
CA THR A 117 -13.67 13.09 -2.67
C THR A 117 -14.90 12.22 -2.88
N LYS A 118 -15.71 12.57 -3.88
CA LYS A 118 -16.95 11.86 -4.22
C LYS A 118 -16.65 10.64 -5.10
N SER A 119 -17.44 9.59 -4.88
CA SER A 119 -17.39 8.40 -5.72
C SER A 119 -17.82 8.70 -7.16
N MET A 120 -17.08 8.14 -8.11
CA MET A 120 -17.41 8.21 -9.55
C MET A 120 -18.69 7.45 -9.90
N LEU A 121 -19.08 6.45 -9.11
CA LEU A 121 -20.30 5.65 -9.34
C LEU A 121 -21.51 6.20 -8.57
N ASP A 122 -21.30 6.84 -7.42
CA ASP A 122 -22.38 7.39 -6.58
C ASP A 122 -21.90 8.71 -5.92
N PRO A 123 -22.13 9.85 -6.58
CA PRO A 123 -21.65 11.14 -6.06
C PRO A 123 -22.25 11.58 -4.71
N THR A 124 -23.20 10.83 -4.17
CA THR A 124 -23.73 11.05 -2.82
C THR A 124 -22.83 10.49 -1.73
N LYS A 125 -21.86 9.64 -2.09
CA LYS A 125 -20.92 9.00 -1.16
C LYS A 125 -19.51 9.57 -1.33
N THR A 126 -18.81 9.69 -0.21
CA THR A 126 -17.42 10.14 -0.19
C THR A 126 -16.45 9.00 0.13
N PHE A 127 -15.16 9.21 -0.16
CA PHE A 127 -14.10 8.28 0.24
C PHE A 127 -14.06 8.11 1.76
N GLY A 128 -14.18 9.21 2.53
CA GLY A 128 -14.21 9.17 3.99
C GLY A 128 -15.33 8.30 4.55
N GLU A 129 -16.55 8.41 3.99
CA GLU A 129 -17.67 7.55 4.39
C GLU A 129 -17.45 6.08 4.04
N ALA A 130 -16.84 5.80 2.88
CA ALA A 130 -16.50 4.43 2.49
C ALA A 130 -15.42 3.85 3.40
N LEU A 131 -14.39 4.66 3.71
CA LEU A 131 -13.32 4.31 4.63
C LEU A 131 -13.84 3.98 6.03
N ASP A 132 -14.71 4.83 6.60
CA ASP A 132 -15.31 4.61 7.92
C ASP A 132 -16.17 3.34 7.97
N LYS A 133 -16.87 3.01 6.87
CA LYS A 133 -17.70 1.81 6.76
C LYS A 133 -16.92 0.54 6.44
N SER A 134 -15.69 0.65 5.95
CA SER A 134 -14.90 -0.50 5.47
C SER A 134 -14.52 -1.47 6.59
N GLY A 135 -14.39 -0.99 7.83
CA GLY A 135 -13.80 -1.73 8.94
C GLY A 135 -12.27 -1.86 8.88
N PHE A 136 -11.62 -1.24 7.89
CA PHE A 136 -10.16 -1.29 7.72
C PHE A 136 -9.44 0.00 8.10
N LYS A 137 -10.17 1.06 8.44
CA LYS A 137 -9.57 2.30 8.93
C LYS A 137 -8.85 2.05 10.25
N GLY A 138 -7.54 2.18 10.22
CA GLY A 138 -6.69 1.99 11.40
C GLY A 138 -6.18 3.31 11.98
N GLU A 139 -4.98 3.28 12.52
CA GLU A 139 -4.41 4.42 13.24
C GLU A 139 -3.38 5.18 12.40
N ARG A 140 -3.41 6.52 12.47
CA ARG A 140 -2.44 7.38 11.76
C ARG A 140 -0.99 7.08 12.14
N LYS A 141 -0.72 6.66 13.38
CA LYS A 141 0.62 6.27 13.82
C LYS A 141 1.19 5.08 13.03
N ASN A 142 0.34 4.27 12.38
CA ASN A 142 0.76 3.11 11.61
C ASN A 142 1.22 3.49 10.19
N ARG A 143 0.98 4.73 9.73
CA ARG A 143 1.49 5.19 8.44
C ARG A 143 2.98 4.89 8.31
N ILE A 144 3.39 4.45 7.14
CA ILE A 144 4.80 4.31 6.81
C ILE A 144 5.46 5.69 6.73
N SER A 145 6.73 5.78 7.11
CA SER A 145 7.52 7.01 7.02
C SER A 145 9.01 6.67 6.88
N PRO A 146 9.87 7.58 6.39
CA PRO A 146 11.30 7.34 6.24
C PRO A 146 12.02 6.93 7.53
N GLU A 147 11.44 7.24 8.70
CA GLU A 147 11.98 6.81 9.98
C GLU A 147 11.72 5.33 10.26
N LYS A 148 10.68 4.75 9.65
CA LYS A 148 10.21 3.38 9.91
C LYS A 148 10.75 2.36 8.92
N TYR A 149 11.12 2.77 7.69
CA TYR A 149 11.63 1.84 6.68
C TYR A 149 13.00 2.22 6.15
N GLN A 150 13.76 1.23 5.71
CA GLN A 150 15.10 1.39 5.13
C GLN A 150 15.03 1.40 3.60
N TYR A 151 14.29 0.45 3.03
CA TYR A 151 14.07 0.29 1.59
C TYR A 151 12.62 -0.07 1.32
N MET A 152 12.13 0.37 0.17
CA MET A 152 10.85 -0.03 -0.38
C MET A 152 11.08 -0.58 -1.79
N PHE A 153 10.44 -1.70 -2.09
CA PHE A 153 10.47 -2.36 -3.39
C PHE A 153 9.04 -2.52 -3.88
N GLU A 154 8.86 -2.40 -5.18
CA GLU A 154 7.60 -2.76 -5.83
C GLU A 154 7.91 -3.56 -7.09
N THR A 155 7.32 -4.75 -7.19
CA THR A 155 7.29 -5.53 -8.43
C THR A 155 6.04 -5.12 -9.17
N HIS A 156 6.20 -4.54 -10.36
CA HIS A 156 5.09 -4.02 -11.14
C HIS A 156 5.19 -4.43 -12.60
N ILE A 157 4.07 -4.48 -13.30
CA ILE A 157 4.04 -4.60 -14.76
C ILE A 157 4.55 -3.31 -15.39
N GLU A 158 4.97 -3.35 -16.65
CA GLU A 158 5.43 -2.15 -17.36
C GLU A 158 4.31 -1.15 -17.64
N GLN A 159 3.06 -1.61 -17.80
CA GLN A 159 1.92 -0.82 -18.29
C GLN A 159 2.16 -0.21 -19.70
N GLY A 160 2.93 -0.87 -20.53
CA GLY A 160 3.30 -0.42 -21.86
C GLY A 160 3.89 -1.55 -22.71
N PRO A 161 4.08 -1.35 -24.02
CA PRO A 161 4.49 -2.40 -24.96
C PRO A 161 6.01 -2.53 -25.14
N ILE A 162 6.83 -1.69 -24.51
CA ILE A 162 8.27 -1.60 -24.83
C ILE A 162 9.00 -2.89 -24.52
N LEU A 163 8.73 -3.52 -23.36
CA LEU A 163 9.38 -4.78 -22.99
C LEU A 163 8.77 -5.98 -23.73
N GLU A 164 7.49 -5.92 -24.09
CA GLU A 164 6.80 -6.96 -24.86
C GLU A 164 7.29 -6.99 -26.30
N ASP A 165 7.59 -5.83 -26.90
CA ASP A 165 8.01 -5.68 -28.29
C ASP A 165 9.51 -5.94 -28.50
N ASN A 166 10.31 -6.15 -27.43
CA ASN A 166 11.75 -6.45 -27.46
C ASN A 166 12.07 -7.81 -26.84
#